data_d5ad3096d76a3188a6ad4a8b166edc53
#
_entry.id   d5ad3096d76a3188a6ad4a8b166edc53
#
_cell.length_a   1.000
_cell.length_b   1.000
_cell.length_c   1.000
_cell.angle_alpha   90.00
_cell.angle_beta   90.00
_cell.angle_gamma   90.00
#
_symmetry.space_group_name_H-M   'P 1'
#
loop_
_entity.id
_entity.type
_entity.pdbx_description
1 polymer ?
#
loop_
_entity_poly.entity_id
_entity_poly.type
_entity_poly.pdbx_seq_one_letter_code
_entity_poly.pdbx_strand_id
1 'polypeptide(L)'
;TEVVQEHNIRARRGAYFVQSSFSLDAHQEKRWSIIADIDKTQSQISALAHSIINDKDRANKIDKAIAKSNRALFEKISKADGIQLTNDSLNNFRHSANTLFNIMRGGLFEDNYLIDKHDFLSFLKQANKEKYATYKSLLNQLPDELHLVDITSIGNHDIDRYCFEYLPLSFSRSHGDPSRPWNNFSIDIKDQQGNKTFEYQGNWRDIFQNWEALTLSFPDYIESMITKFVNASTADGYNPYRIERDGFDWDTLDPDDTWTYIGYWGDHQIIYLLKLLEGSHKYHPGKLLSLLNKDIYTYANIPYKIKPYSEII
;
A
#
# COMPACT_ATOMS: atom_id res chain seq x y z
N THR A 1 43.60 8.94 7.70
CA THR A 1 43.27 9.93 6.66
C THR A 1 42.39 10.96 7.32
N GLU A 2 42.83 12.22 7.33
CA GLU A 2 42.07 13.31 7.90
C GLU A 2 40.89 13.65 6.98
N VAL A 3 39.69 13.83 7.54
CA VAL A 3 38.49 14.22 6.76
C VAL A 3 38.58 15.72 6.52
N VAL A 4 38.61 16.12 5.26
CA VAL A 4 38.63 17.51 4.85
C VAL A 4 37.21 18.01 4.65
N GLN A 5 36.89 19.18 5.19
CA GLN A 5 35.59 19.78 5.03
C GLN A 5 35.38 20.23 3.57
N GLU A 6 34.34 19.70 2.93
CA GLU A 6 33.95 20.09 1.59
C GLU A 6 32.64 20.90 1.65
N HIS A 7 32.62 22.07 0.99
CA HIS A 7 31.48 23.00 1.05
C HIS A 7 30.50 22.83 -0.11
N ASN A 8 30.94 22.33 -1.25
CA ASN A 8 30.10 22.15 -2.42
C ASN A 8 30.56 20.94 -3.24
N ILE A 9 29.77 19.90 -3.27
CA ILE A 9 29.95 18.76 -4.16
C ILE A 9 28.80 18.72 -5.14
N ARG A 10 29.09 18.84 -6.44
CA ARG A 10 28.10 18.76 -7.52
C ARG A 10 28.53 17.73 -8.55
N ALA A 11 27.57 16.96 -9.06
CA ALA A 11 27.77 15.97 -10.13
C ALA A 11 28.86 14.92 -9.85
N ARG A 12 29.12 14.60 -8.60
CA ARG A 12 30.04 13.53 -8.18
C ARG A 12 29.33 12.58 -7.24
N ARG A 13 29.68 11.30 -7.30
CA ARG A 13 29.30 10.35 -6.24
C ARG A 13 30.04 10.78 -4.98
N GLY A 14 29.28 10.98 -3.92
CA GLY A 14 29.81 11.35 -2.61
C GLY A 14 29.29 10.42 -1.53
N ALA A 15 29.92 10.48 -0.37
CA ALA A 15 29.42 9.91 0.86
C ALA A 15 29.45 10.99 1.93
N TYR A 16 28.45 11.01 2.79
CA TYR A 16 28.36 11.94 3.89
C TYR A 16 29.17 11.41 5.06
N PHE A 17 30.36 12.00 5.29
CA PHE A 17 31.21 11.66 6.41
C PHE A 17 31.22 12.78 7.44
N VAL A 18 30.99 12.44 8.70
CA VAL A 18 31.12 13.37 9.82
C VAL A 18 32.25 12.85 10.75
N GLN A 19 33.25 13.67 11.00
CA GLN A 19 34.27 13.37 11.97
C GLN A 19 34.17 14.33 13.14
N SER A 20 34.15 13.80 14.35
CA SER A 20 34.16 14.57 15.59
C SER A 20 35.03 13.87 16.61
N SER A 21 35.86 14.62 17.33
CA SER A 21 36.66 14.11 18.45
C SER A 21 36.05 14.57 19.75
N PHE A 22 35.90 13.69 20.71
CA PHE A 22 35.39 14.01 22.04
C PHE A 22 36.03 13.10 23.08
N SER A 23 36.04 13.56 24.32
CA SER A 23 36.45 12.78 25.48
C SER A 23 35.22 12.48 26.33
N LEU A 24 35.18 11.29 26.91
CA LEU A 24 34.13 10.89 27.86
C LEU A 24 34.78 10.55 29.20
N ASP A 25 34.31 11.16 30.25
CA ASP A 25 34.61 10.73 31.61
C ASP A 25 33.81 9.48 32.00
N ALA A 26 34.11 8.86 33.13
CA ALA A 26 33.36 7.71 33.61
C ALA A 26 31.88 8.07 33.78
N HIS A 27 30.99 7.21 33.23
CA HIS A 27 29.55 7.38 33.23
C HIS A 27 29.01 8.56 32.39
N GLN A 28 29.81 9.22 31.58
CA GLN A 28 29.32 10.21 30.63
C GLN A 28 28.82 9.56 29.35
N GLU A 29 27.83 10.20 28.74
CA GLU A 29 27.21 9.76 27.48
C GLU A 29 27.25 10.93 26.47
N LYS A 30 27.55 10.62 25.22
CA LYS A 30 27.45 11.56 24.11
C LYS A 30 26.49 11.00 23.08
N ARG A 31 25.49 11.79 22.71
CA ARG A 31 24.51 11.43 21.67
C ARG A 31 24.60 12.40 20.51
N TRP A 32 24.38 11.86 19.33
CA TRP A 32 24.15 12.65 18.11
C TRP A 32 23.12 11.96 17.24
N SER A 33 22.44 12.73 16.39
CA SER A 33 21.43 12.25 15.47
C SER A 33 21.76 12.68 14.05
N ILE A 34 21.54 11.79 13.08
CA ILE A 34 21.59 12.11 11.67
C ILE A 34 20.14 12.13 11.19
N ILE A 35 19.74 13.24 10.54
CA ILE A 35 18.39 13.43 10.03
C ILE A 35 18.51 13.59 8.52
N ALA A 36 17.76 12.78 7.77
CA ALA A 36 17.61 12.90 6.34
C ALA A 36 16.18 13.33 6.00
N ASP A 37 16.03 14.26 5.10
CA ASP A 37 14.76 14.72 4.58
C ASP A 37 14.89 14.95 3.07
N ILE A 38 13.85 14.67 2.30
CA ILE A 38 13.84 14.72 0.84
C ILE A 38 12.65 15.57 0.34
N ASP A 39 12.62 15.82 -0.95
CA ASP A 39 11.54 16.55 -1.65
C ASP A 39 11.26 17.95 -1.08
N LYS A 40 12.31 18.67 -0.74
CA LYS A 40 12.22 20.04 -0.25
C LYS A 40 12.43 21.07 -1.35
N THR A 41 11.56 22.06 -1.41
CA THR A 41 11.76 23.24 -2.23
C THR A 41 12.89 24.12 -1.67
N GLN A 42 13.45 25.01 -2.48
CA GLN A 42 14.50 25.92 -2.05
C GLN A 42 14.10 26.78 -0.85
N SER A 43 12.85 27.23 -0.78
CA SER A 43 12.32 27.99 0.35
C SER A 43 12.26 27.15 1.63
N GLN A 44 11.85 25.90 1.53
CA GLN A 44 11.83 24.95 2.66
C GLN A 44 13.24 24.62 3.15
N ILE A 45 14.21 24.45 2.25
CA ILE A 45 15.61 24.23 2.61
C ILE A 45 16.16 25.47 3.36
N SER A 46 15.91 26.66 2.87
CA SER A 46 16.35 27.89 3.52
C SER A 46 15.73 28.06 4.92
N ALA A 47 14.42 27.79 5.05
CA ALA A 47 13.73 27.84 6.34
C ALA A 47 14.27 26.79 7.33
N LEU A 48 14.53 25.56 6.84
CA LEU A 48 15.10 24.50 7.64
C LEU A 48 16.52 24.83 8.10
N ALA A 49 17.39 25.34 7.22
CA ALA A 49 18.74 25.77 7.55
C ALA A 49 18.72 26.88 8.62
N HIS A 50 17.84 27.89 8.47
CA HIS A 50 17.65 28.94 9.46
C HIS A 50 17.20 28.38 10.83
N SER A 51 16.24 27.46 10.81
CA SER A 51 15.77 26.79 12.03
C SER A 51 16.88 25.98 12.72
N ILE A 52 17.64 25.19 11.98
CA ILE A 52 18.74 24.39 12.54
C ILE A 52 19.79 25.27 13.22
N ILE A 53 20.12 26.43 12.65
CA ILE A 53 21.13 27.33 13.19
C ILE A 53 20.62 28.07 14.43
N ASN A 54 19.39 28.55 14.40
CA ASN A 54 18.90 29.51 15.39
C ASN A 54 18.04 28.87 16.51
N ASP A 55 17.56 27.66 16.33
CA ASP A 55 16.70 26.99 17.31
C ASP A 55 17.54 26.37 18.43
N LYS A 56 17.47 26.97 19.61
CA LYS A 56 18.14 26.49 20.82
C LYS A 56 17.53 25.18 21.37
N ASP A 57 16.28 24.90 21.06
CA ASP A 57 15.55 23.70 21.53
C ASP A 57 15.54 22.55 20.50
N ARG A 58 16.39 22.63 19.47
CA ARG A 58 16.38 21.67 18.36
C ARG A 58 16.53 20.21 18.78
N ALA A 59 17.38 19.93 19.78
CA ALA A 59 17.59 18.55 20.27
C ALA A 59 16.30 17.96 20.85
N ASN A 60 15.63 18.71 21.72
CA ASN A 60 14.35 18.29 22.31
C ASN A 60 13.23 18.14 21.25
N LYS A 61 13.22 19.02 20.22
CA LYS A 61 12.28 18.89 19.11
C LYS A 61 12.53 17.62 18.29
N ILE A 62 13.79 17.25 18.08
CA ILE A 62 14.17 16.00 17.40
C ILE A 62 13.70 14.80 18.22
N ASP A 63 13.99 14.75 19.51
CA ASP A 63 13.57 13.67 20.39
C ASP A 63 12.04 13.52 20.42
N LYS A 64 11.30 14.63 20.50
CA LYS A 64 9.83 14.64 20.40
C LYS A 64 9.34 14.13 19.04
N ALA A 65 10.00 14.50 17.95
CA ALA A 65 9.65 14.04 16.60
C ALA A 65 9.87 12.53 16.45
N ILE A 66 10.99 12.00 16.97
CA ILE A 66 11.26 10.56 17.00
C ILE A 66 10.19 9.82 17.83
N ALA A 67 9.89 10.30 19.02
CA ALA A 67 8.87 9.70 19.86
C ALA A 67 7.48 9.72 19.22
N LYS A 68 7.11 10.82 18.54
CA LYS A 68 5.86 10.95 17.78
C LYS A 68 5.82 9.96 16.61
N SER A 69 6.91 9.83 15.87
CA SER A 69 7.01 8.91 14.73
C SER A 69 6.86 7.44 15.18
N ASN A 70 7.56 7.06 16.25
CA ASN A 70 7.44 5.73 16.83
C ASN A 70 6.00 5.44 17.29
N ARG A 71 5.37 6.39 17.96
CA ARG A 71 3.97 6.25 18.38
C ARG A 71 3.04 6.04 17.19
N ALA A 72 3.16 6.86 16.14
CA ALA A 72 2.37 6.73 14.93
C ALA A 72 2.56 5.37 14.24
N LEU A 73 3.78 4.82 14.26
CA LEU A 73 4.04 3.48 13.75
C LEU A 73 3.34 2.40 14.59
N PHE A 74 3.43 2.49 15.92
CA PHE A 74 2.73 1.59 16.81
C PHE A 74 1.21 1.65 16.65
N GLU A 75 0.64 2.85 16.47
CA GLU A 75 -0.78 3.03 16.20
C GLU A 75 -1.20 2.29 14.91
N LYS A 76 -0.40 2.36 13.84
CA LYS A 76 -0.66 1.61 12.60
C LYS A 76 -0.61 0.10 12.81
N ILE A 77 0.42 -0.39 13.47
CA ILE A 77 0.59 -1.82 13.76
C ILE A 77 -0.57 -2.33 14.62
N SER A 78 -1.01 -1.55 15.62
CA SER A 78 -2.11 -1.93 16.51
C SER A 78 -3.45 -2.05 15.78
N LYS A 79 -3.70 -1.24 14.75
CA LYS A 79 -4.93 -1.33 13.93
C LYS A 79 -5.05 -2.65 13.18
N ALA A 80 -3.92 -3.27 12.83
CA ALA A 80 -3.87 -4.58 12.18
C ALA A 80 -3.57 -5.72 13.18
N ASP A 81 -4.00 -5.62 14.43
CA ASP A 81 -3.81 -6.62 15.50
C ASP A 81 -2.35 -7.01 15.76
N GLY A 82 -1.42 -6.12 15.43
CA GLY A 82 0.02 -6.39 15.51
C GLY A 82 0.61 -6.23 16.92
N ILE A 83 -0.18 -5.84 17.91
CA ILE A 83 0.28 -5.69 19.29
C ILE A 83 -0.22 -6.86 20.15
N GLN A 84 0.72 -7.63 20.68
CA GLN A 84 0.45 -8.70 21.63
C GLN A 84 1.14 -8.41 22.97
N LEU A 85 0.46 -8.75 24.06
CA LEU A 85 0.96 -8.58 25.42
C LEU A 85 0.98 -9.95 26.11
N THR A 86 2.05 -10.68 25.92
CA THR A 86 2.27 -11.99 26.53
C THR A 86 3.56 -12.00 27.35
N ASN A 87 3.82 -13.06 28.09
CA ASN A 87 5.09 -13.24 28.81
C ASN A 87 6.29 -13.49 27.90
N ASP A 88 6.06 -13.76 26.62
CA ASP A 88 7.11 -13.98 25.63
C ASP A 88 7.34 -12.71 24.80
N SER A 89 8.23 -11.84 25.30
CA SER A 89 8.57 -10.58 24.66
C SER A 89 9.15 -10.74 23.24
N LEU A 90 9.87 -11.84 22.99
CA LEU A 90 10.44 -12.10 21.67
C LEU A 90 9.34 -12.44 20.64
N ASN A 91 8.38 -13.26 21.01
CA ASN A 91 7.24 -13.56 20.14
C ASN A 91 6.34 -12.34 19.93
N ASN A 92 6.12 -11.52 20.97
CA ASN A 92 5.40 -10.25 20.81
C ASN A 92 6.08 -9.34 19.80
N PHE A 93 7.40 -9.19 19.90
CA PHE A 93 8.18 -8.38 18.95
C PHE A 93 8.13 -8.95 17.51
N ARG A 94 8.30 -10.27 17.36
CA ARG A 94 8.21 -10.94 16.05
C ARG A 94 6.84 -10.76 15.41
N HIS A 95 5.78 -10.86 16.19
CA HIS A 95 4.42 -10.63 15.71
C HIS A 95 4.25 -9.20 15.19
N SER A 96 4.66 -8.20 15.99
CA SER A 96 4.61 -6.79 15.58
C SER A 96 5.43 -6.52 14.32
N ALA A 97 6.63 -7.10 14.22
CA ALA A 97 7.50 -6.97 13.04
C ALA A 97 6.87 -7.61 11.79
N ASN A 98 6.30 -8.80 11.93
CA ASN A 98 5.62 -9.47 10.81
C ASN A 98 4.38 -8.68 10.36
N THR A 99 3.59 -8.16 11.29
CA THR A 99 2.44 -7.30 10.96
C THR A 99 2.89 -6.04 10.24
N LEU A 100 3.94 -5.37 10.73
CA LEU A 100 4.51 -4.20 10.06
C LEU A 100 4.93 -4.53 8.61
N PHE A 101 5.67 -5.62 8.42
CA PHE A 101 6.08 -6.07 7.09
C PHE A 101 4.89 -6.33 6.17
N ASN A 102 3.83 -6.91 6.72
CA ASN A 102 2.62 -7.24 5.98
C ASN A 102 1.88 -5.99 5.51
N ILE A 103 1.67 -5.01 6.42
CA ILE A 103 0.99 -3.75 6.06
C ILE A 103 1.82 -2.86 5.14
N MET A 104 3.14 -2.89 5.23
CA MET A 104 4.02 -2.19 4.28
C MET A 104 3.93 -2.73 2.87
N ARG A 105 3.55 -3.99 2.69
CA ARG A 105 3.39 -4.63 1.38
C ARG A 105 1.97 -4.58 0.87
N GLY A 106 1.00 -4.92 1.72
CA GLY A 106 -0.41 -5.07 1.36
C GLY A 106 -1.29 -3.88 1.67
N GLY A 107 -0.79 -2.94 2.46
CA GLY A 107 -1.56 -1.80 2.95
C GLY A 107 -2.29 -2.06 4.27
N LEU A 108 -2.92 -1.02 4.75
CA LEU A 108 -3.68 -0.97 5.99
C LEU A 108 -4.98 -0.19 5.78
N PHE A 109 -6.09 -0.69 6.27
CA PHE A 109 -7.34 0.06 6.38
C PHE A 109 -7.31 0.94 7.64
N GLU A 110 -6.64 2.09 7.55
CA GLU A 110 -6.39 2.95 8.73
C GLU A 110 -7.65 3.44 9.41
N ASP A 111 -8.72 3.64 8.65
CA ASP A 111 -10.00 4.13 9.14
C ASP A 111 -11.03 3.01 9.31
N ASN A 112 -10.56 1.75 9.41
CA ASN A 112 -11.39 0.55 9.46
C ASN A 112 -12.35 0.49 8.27
N TYR A 113 -13.65 0.56 8.52
CA TYR A 113 -14.72 0.52 7.50
C TYR A 113 -15.28 1.89 7.15
N LEU A 114 -14.72 2.95 7.72
CA LEU A 114 -15.07 4.31 7.35
C LEU A 114 -14.40 4.68 6.03
N ILE A 115 -15.17 5.19 5.10
CA ILE A 115 -14.76 5.51 3.74
C ILE A 115 -14.65 7.03 3.58
N ASP A 116 -13.52 7.49 3.09
CA ASP A 116 -13.38 8.86 2.62
C ASP A 116 -14.17 9.02 1.31
N LYS A 117 -15.26 9.79 1.36
CA LYS A 117 -16.15 10.03 0.22
C LYS A 117 -15.40 10.63 -0.97
N HIS A 118 -14.47 11.55 -0.73
CA HIS A 118 -13.72 12.19 -1.80
C HIS A 118 -12.79 11.20 -2.50
N ASP A 119 -12.13 10.35 -1.73
CA ASP A 119 -11.26 9.31 -2.27
C ASP A 119 -12.07 8.27 -3.06
N PHE A 120 -13.20 7.80 -2.53
CA PHE A 120 -14.10 6.88 -3.24
C PHE A 120 -14.59 7.47 -4.57
N LEU A 121 -15.03 8.72 -4.57
CA LEU A 121 -15.48 9.40 -5.80
C LEU A 121 -14.34 9.61 -6.80
N SER A 122 -13.13 9.88 -6.31
CA SER A 122 -11.93 9.97 -7.14
C SER A 122 -11.60 8.63 -7.79
N PHE A 123 -11.60 7.57 -7.01
CA PHE A 123 -11.42 6.20 -7.50
C PHE A 123 -12.44 5.85 -8.59
N LEU A 124 -13.73 6.06 -8.34
CA LEU A 124 -14.78 5.75 -9.30
C LEU A 124 -14.63 6.55 -10.60
N LYS A 125 -14.25 7.83 -10.48
CA LYS A 125 -14.00 8.70 -11.65
C LYS A 125 -12.81 8.20 -12.48
N GLN A 126 -11.78 7.68 -11.85
CA GLN A 126 -10.61 7.13 -12.55
C GLN A 126 -10.96 5.78 -13.18
N ALA A 127 -11.62 4.90 -12.44
CA ALA A 127 -12.03 3.58 -12.93
C ALA A 127 -13.01 3.66 -14.11
N ASN A 128 -13.98 4.60 -14.07
CA ASN A 128 -14.93 4.79 -15.17
C ASN A 128 -15.53 6.21 -15.18
N LYS A 129 -14.98 7.07 -16.03
CA LYS A 129 -15.41 8.48 -16.18
C LYS A 129 -16.86 8.63 -16.63
N GLU A 130 -17.32 7.75 -17.51
CA GLU A 130 -18.68 7.79 -18.06
C GLU A 130 -19.71 7.44 -16.98
N LYS A 131 -19.52 6.33 -16.27
CA LYS A 131 -20.42 5.91 -15.18
C LYS A 131 -20.40 6.93 -14.05
N TYR A 132 -19.23 7.46 -13.69
CA TYR A 132 -19.16 8.54 -12.70
C TYR A 132 -20.00 9.77 -13.12
N ALA A 133 -19.89 10.21 -14.37
CA ALA A 133 -20.66 11.35 -14.87
C ALA A 133 -22.16 11.07 -14.87
N THR A 134 -22.57 9.88 -15.32
CA THR A 134 -23.98 9.45 -15.36
C THR A 134 -24.61 9.42 -13.99
N TYR A 135 -23.93 8.88 -12.99
CA TYR A 135 -24.47 8.69 -11.64
C TYR A 135 -24.04 9.77 -10.63
N LYS A 136 -23.43 10.86 -11.10
CA LYS A 136 -22.95 11.95 -10.25
C LYS A 136 -23.99 12.49 -9.26
N SER A 137 -25.25 12.62 -9.70
CA SER A 137 -26.34 13.10 -8.84
C SER A 137 -26.64 12.14 -7.70
N LEU A 138 -26.67 10.84 -7.96
CA LEU A 138 -26.84 9.79 -6.95
C LEU A 138 -25.65 9.78 -5.97
N LEU A 139 -24.45 9.82 -6.50
CA LEU A 139 -23.20 9.79 -5.71
C LEU A 139 -23.07 11.00 -4.79
N ASN A 140 -23.52 12.17 -5.21
CA ASN A 140 -23.51 13.36 -4.38
C ASN A 140 -24.50 13.28 -3.19
N GLN A 141 -25.53 12.43 -3.27
CA GLN A 141 -26.48 12.20 -2.19
C GLN A 141 -25.97 11.24 -1.11
N LEU A 142 -24.84 10.57 -1.34
CA LEU A 142 -24.19 9.75 -0.31
C LEU A 142 -23.89 10.58 0.93
N PRO A 143 -24.03 10.01 2.14
CA PRO A 143 -23.74 10.72 3.38
C PRO A 143 -22.28 11.18 3.44
N ASP A 144 -22.01 12.20 4.24
CA ASP A 144 -20.64 12.67 4.43
C ASP A 144 -19.83 11.67 5.25
N GLU A 145 -20.45 11.01 6.23
CA GLU A 145 -19.91 9.86 6.94
C GLU A 145 -20.37 8.60 6.20
N LEU A 146 -19.46 7.99 5.48
CA LEU A 146 -19.70 6.89 4.56
C LEU A 146 -18.98 5.63 5.05
N HIS A 147 -19.71 4.51 5.13
CA HIS A 147 -19.15 3.22 5.50
C HIS A 147 -19.06 2.26 4.32
N LEU A 148 -18.23 1.22 4.43
CA LEU A 148 -18.13 0.19 3.40
C LEU A 148 -19.48 -0.42 3.03
N VAL A 149 -20.36 -0.65 4.02
CA VAL A 149 -21.71 -1.18 3.79
C VAL A 149 -22.57 -0.24 2.95
N ASP A 150 -22.40 1.07 3.09
CA ASP A 150 -23.19 2.05 2.34
C ASP A 150 -22.86 1.98 0.86
N ILE A 151 -21.57 1.90 0.49
CA ILE A 151 -21.16 1.80 -0.91
C ILE A 151 -21.50 0.44 -1.51
N THR A 152 -21.32 -0.66 -0.79
CA THR A 152 -21.62 -2.01 -1.28
C THR A 152 -23.11 -2.34 -1.32
N SER A 153 -23.96 -1.48 -0.76
CA SER A 153 -25.43 -1.58 -0.73
C SER A 153 -26.15 -0.59 -1.65
N ILE A 154 -25.44 0.17 -2.48
CA ILE A 154 -26.05 1.13 -3.42
C ILE A 154 -27.06 0.43 -4.34
N GLY A 155 -26.77 -0.81 -4.75
CA GLY A 155 -27.70 -1.64 -5.51
C GLY A 155 -27.92 -1.14 -6.95
N ASN A 156 -26.92 -0.48 -7.51
CA ASN A 156 -26.92 -0.04 -8.89
C ASN A 156 -25.94 -0.88 -9.72
N HIS A 157 -26.48 -1.75 -10.57
CA HIS A 157 -25.73 -2.72 -11.38
C HIS A 157 -24.59 -2.10 -12.19
N ASP A 158 -24.69 -0.82 -12.58
CA ASP A 158 -23.68 -0.14 -13.38
C ASP A 158 -22.44 0.27 -12.58
N ILE A 159 -22.60 0.50 -11.26
CA ILE A 159 -21.51 0.97 -10.39
C ILE A 159 -21.17 0.00 -9.26
N ASP A 160 -22.03 -0.97 -8.95
CA ASP A 160 -21.82 -1.93 -7.86
C ASP A 160 -20.49 -2.66 -7.98
N ARG A 161 -20.06 -3.02 -9.20
CA ARG A 161 -18.76 -3.62 -9.42
C ARG A 161 -17.62 -2.79 -8.85
N TYR A 162 -17.61 -1.50 -9.15
CA TYR A 162 -16.55 -0.58 -8.67
C TYR A 162 -16.63 -0.38 -7.15
N CYS A 163 -17.83 -0.40 -6.59
CA CYS A 163 -18.02 -0.34 -5.14
C CYS A 163 -17.39 -1.53 -4.43
N PHE A 164 -17.50 -2.72 -5.02
CA PHE A 164 -16.84 -3.92 -4.51
C PHE A 164 -15.33 -3.99 -4.82
N GLU A 165 -14.85 -3.34 -5.88
CA GLU A 165 -13.41 -3.29 -6.20
C GLU A 165 -12.66 -2.23 -5.40
N TYR A 166 -13.35 -1.32 -4.72
CA TYR A 166 -12.74 -0.25 -3.96
C TYR A 166 -12.09 -0.75 -2.67
N LEU A 167 -10.79 -0.47 -2.51
CA LEU A 167 -10.00 -0.82 -1.34
C LEU A 167 -9.23 0.42 -0.89
N PRO A 168 -9.65 1.09 0.21
CA PRO A 168 -8.98 2.31 0.73
C PRO A 168 -7.75 1.95 1.55
N LEU A 169 -6.76 1.33 0.91
CA LEU A 169 -5.51 0.95 1.53
C LEU A 169 -4.53 2.12 1.56
N SER A 170 -4.02 2.41 2.73
CA SER A 170 -2.95 3.37 2.96
C SER A 170 -1.71 2.65 3.48
N PHE A 171 -0.59 3.35 3.65
CA PHE A 171 0.65 2.78 4.19
C PHE A 171 1.14 1.52 3.44
N SER A 172 0.71 1.34 2.21
CA SER A 172 1.19 0.29 1.32
C SER A 172 2.33 0.79 0.45
N ARG A 173 3.15 -0.12 -0.01
CA ARG A 173 4.17 0.23 -1.02
C ARG A 173 3.52 0.83 -2.26
N SER A 174 4.10 1.89 -2.75
CA SER A 174 3.88 2.46 -4.08
C SER A 174 4.91 1.94 -5.08
N HIS A 175 6.02 1.37 -4.60
CA HIS A 175 7.08 0.82 -5.41
C HIS A 175 7.95 -0.16 -4.60
N GLY A 176 8.58 -1.13 -5.28
CA GLY A 176 9.58 -2.04 -4.70
C GLY A 176 9.06 -3.04 -3.67
N ASP A 177 9.97 -3.57 -2.87
CA ASP A 177 9.69 -4.48 -1.76
C ASP A 177 10.71 -4.26 -0.63
N PRO A 178 10.29 -4.14 0.64
CA PRO A 178 11.18 -3.84 1.75
C PRO A 178 12.22 -4.93 2.03
N SER A 179 11.99 -6.16 1.57
CA SER A 179 12.93 -7.28 1.72
C SER A 179 13.98 -7.36 0.61
N ARG A 180 13.86 -6.52 -0.43
CA ARG A 180 14.73 -6.55 -1.62
C ARG A 180 15.49 -5.23 -1.75
N PRO A 181 16.68 -5.09 -1.16
CA PRO A 181 17.41 -3.82 -1.10
C PRO A 181 17.88 -3.31 -2.46
N TRP A 182 17.89 -4.14 -3.51
CA TRP A 182 18.17 -3.74 -4.88
C TRP A 182 16.98 -3.08 -5.61
N ASN A 183 15.76 -3.21 -5.07
CA ASN A 183 14.60 -2.52 -5.57
C ASN A 183 14.47 -1.16 -4.89
N ASN A 184 14.08 -0.16 -5.66
CA ASN A 184 13.59 1.07 -5.07
C ASN A 184 12.30 0.75 -4.29
N PHE A 185 12.28 1.11 -3.01
CA PHE A 185 11.13 0.91 -2.15
C PHE A 185 10.63 2.27 -1.66
N SER A 186 9.36 2.53 -1.82
CA SER A 186 8.73 3.73 -1.29
C SER A 186 7.31 3.43 -0.77
N ILE A 187 6.92 4.21 0.23
CA ILE A 187 5.54 4.29 0.73
C ILE A 187 5.16 5.76 0.76
N ASP A 188 4.17 6.13 -0.04
CA ASP A 188 3.66 7.50 -0.11
C ASP A 188 2.48 7.63 0.84
N ILE A 189 2.74 8.25 1.99
CA ILE A 189 1.74 8.39 3.07
C ILE A 189 1.00 9.73 3.04
N LYS A 190 1.51 10.68 2.27
CA LYS A 190 0.94 12.03 2.13
C LYS A 190 1.23 12.59 0.75
N ASP A 191 0.27 13.34 0.23
CA ASP A 191 0.45 14.16 -0.96
C ASP A 191 1.30 15.42 -0.68
N GLN A 192 1.56 16.22 -1.71
CA GLN A 192 2.30 17.47 -1.60
C GLN A 192 1.60 18.51 -0.71
N GLN A 193 0.30 18.40 -0.51
CA GLN A 193 -0.53 19.23 0.35
C GLN A 193 -0.55 18.73 1.80
N GLY A 194 -0.03 17.54 2.07
CA GLY A 194 0.02 16.91 3.38
C GLY A 194 -1.21 16.07 3.73
N ASN A 195 -2.13 15.84 2.79
CA ASN A 195 -3.27 14.95 2.98
C ASN A 195 -2.83 13.49 2.92
N LYS A 196 -3.57 12.60 3.59
CA LYS A 196 -3.34 11.16 3.53
C LYS A 196 -3.56 10.65 2.09
N THR A 197 -2.67 9.79 1.64
CA THR A 197 -2.80 9.09 0.36
C THR A 197 -3.31 7.68 0.55
N PHE A 198 -4.19 7.25 -0.35
CA PHE A 198 -4.67 5.88 -0.48
C PHE A 198 -4.04 5.28 -1.72
N GLU A 199 -2.86 4.72 -1.56
CA GLU A 199 -2.09 4.13 -2.65
C GLU A 199 -1.63 2.73 -2.29
N TYR A 200 -1.69 1.84 -3.26
CA TYR A 200 -1.06 0.54 -3.20
C TYR A 200 -0.69 0.06 -4.61
N GLN A 201 0.43 -0.60 -4.68
CA GLN A 201 0.91 -1.21 -5.90
C GLN A 201 1.70 -2.47 -5.53
N GLY A 202 1.50 -3.53 -6.25
CA GLY A 202 2.25 -4.75 -5.98
C GLY A 202 2.15 -5.74 -7.10
N ASN A 203 3.18 -6.58 -7.23
CA ASN A 203 3.08 -7.73 -8.09
C ASN A 203 1.88 -8.55 -7.67
N TRP A 204 1.09 -8.97 -8.65
CA TRP A 204 -0.12 -9.77 -8.46
C TRP A 204 0.08 -10.89 -7.45
N ARG A 205 1.14 -11.64 -7.62
CA ARG A 205 1.48 -12.80 -6.79
C ARG A 205 1.78 -12.46 -5.33
N ASP A 206 2.41 -11.32 -5.08
CA ASP A 206 2.93 -10.98 -3.76
C ASP A 206 1.91 -10.22 -2.90
N ILE A 207 1.05 -9.40 -3.49
CA ILE A 207 0.14 -8.56 -2.73
C ILE A 207 -0.98 -9.36 -2.06
N PHE A 208 -1.53 -10.37 -2.72
CA PHE A 208 -2.61 -11.20 -2.18
C PHE A 208 -2.20 -12.01 -0.96
N GLN A 209 -0.94 -12.41 -0.86
CA GLN A 209 -0.41 -13.04 0.34
C GLN A 209 -0.55 -12.13 1.57
N ASN A 210 -0.35 -10.83 1.37
CA ASN A 210 -0.45 -9.86 2.45
C ASN A 210 -1.92 -9.52 2.75
N TRP A 211 -2.78 -9.53 1.75
CA TRP A 211 -4.21 -9.32 1.93
C TRP A 211 -4.88 -10.48 2.68
N GLU A 212 -4.47 -11.72 2.45
CA GLU A 212 -4.97 -12.86 3.24
C GLU A 212 -4.77 -12.64 4.74
N ALA A 213 -3.58 -12.22 5.16
CA ALA A 213 -3.32 -11.90 6.56
C ALA A 213 -4.11 -10.67 7.05
N LEU A 214 -4.29 -9.65 6.20
CA LEU A 214 -5.03 -8.43 6.54
C LEU A 214 -6.53 -8.69 6.79
N THR A 215 -7.12 -9.67 6.11
CA THR A 215 -8.53 -10.05 6.31
C THR A 215 -8.85 -10.63 7.68
N LEU A 216 -7.84 -11.06 8.43
CA LEU A 216 -8.03 -11.50 9.82
C LEU A 216 -8.39 -10.33 10.74
N SER A 217 -7.88 -9.13 10.44
CA SER A 217 -8.20 -7.90 11.18
C SER A 217 -9.37 -7.13 10.57
N PHE A 218 -9.61 -7.28 9.26
CA PHE A 218 -10.63 -6.54 8.52
C PHE A 218 -11.48 -7.47 7.63
N PRO A 219 -12.26 -8.39 8.22
CA PRO A 219 -12.99 -9.40 7.45
C PRO A 219 -14.00 -8.84 6.45
N ASP A 220 -14.61 -7.68 6.70
CA ASP A 220 -15.66 -7.13 5.81
C ASP A 220 -15.12 -6.70 4.42
N TYR A 221 -13.79 -6.62 4.24
CA TYR A 221 -13.18 -6.39 2.93
C TYR A 221 -12.89 -7.67 2.13
N ILE A 222 -13.17 -8.85 2.67
CA ILE A 222 -12.85 -10.13 2.01
C ILE A 222 -13.50 -10.20 0.63
N GLU A 223 -14.79 -9.90 0.53
CA GLU A 223 -15.52 -9.97 -0.74
C GLU A 223 -15.03 -8.92 -1.74
N SER A 224 -14.59 -7.77 -1.26
CA SER A 224 -13.97 -6.73 -2.11
C SER A 224 -12.63 -7.20 -2.69
N MET A 225 -11.81 -7.85 -1.89
CA MET A 225 -10.55 -8.45 -2.36
C MET A 225 -10.79 -9.58 -3.36
N ILE A 226 -11.77 -10.45 -3.11
CA ILE A 226 -12.19 -11.51 -4.03
C ILE A 226 -12.67 -10.91 -5.36
N THR A 227 -13.54 -9.90 -5.30
CA THR A 227 -14.08 -9.24 -6.50
C THR A 227 -12.97 -8.61 -7.33
N LYS A 228 -12.06 -7.88 -6.69
CA LYS A 228 -10.91 -7.29 -7.38
C LYS A 228 -10.00 -8.35 -8.01
N PHE A 229 -9.79 -9.48 -7.32
CA PHE A 229 -9.03 -10.61 -7.87
C PHE A 229 -9.69 -11.20 -9.11
N VAL A 230 -10.96 -11.55 -9.01
CA VAL A 230 -11.69 -12.22 -10.10
C VAL A 230 -11.80 -11.30 -11.31
N ASN A 231 -12.14 -10.02 -11.10
CA ASN A 231 -12.35 -9.05 -12.17
C ASN A 231 -11.06 -8.66 -12.91
N ALA A 232 -9.92 -8.86 -12.28
CA ALA A 232 -8.61 -8.66 -12.90
C ALA A 232 -8.13 -9.85 -13.74
N SER A 233 -8.74 -11.02 -13.55
CA SER A 233 -8.34 -12.24 -14.26
C SER A 233 -9.02 -12.33 -15.64
N THR A 234 -8.37 -12.97 -16.61
CA THR A 234 -9.02 -13.34 -17.87
C THR A 234 -10.00 -14.47 -17.66
N ALA A 235 -10.88 -14.72 -18.63
CA ALA A 235 -11.87 -15.80 -18.56
C ALA A 235 -11.24 -17.21 -18.45
N ASP A 236 -10.01 -17.38 -18.93
CA ASP A 236 -9.22 -18.60 -18.84
C ASP A 236 -8.25 -18.61 -17.66
N GLY A 237 -8.33 -17.59 -16.74
CA GLY A 237 -7.58 -17.56 -15.49
C GLY A 237 -6.18 -16.95 -15.58
N TYR A 238 -5.86 -16.25 -16.67
CA TYR A 238 -4.60 -15.53 -16.78
C TYR A 238 -4.66 -14.21 -16.00
N ASN A 239 -3.63 -13.89 -15.22
CA ASN A 239 -3.62 -12.77 -14.28
C ASN A 239 -2.64 -11.66 -14.71
N PRO A 240 -2.91 -10.39 -14.40
CA PRO A 240 -2.00 -9.30 -14.71
C PRO A 240 -0.66 -9.44 -14.00
N TYR A 241 0.36 -8.75 -14.48
CA TYR A 241 1.67 -8.70 -13.84
C TYR A 241 1.60 -7.97 -12.49
N ARG A 242 0.87 -6.86 -12.44
CA ARG A 242 0.77 -5.98 -11.28
C ARG A 242 -0.65 -5.51 -11.05
N ILE A 243 -0.98 -5.33 -9.77
CA ILE A 243 -2.23 -4.70 -9.35
C ILE A 243 -1.90 -3.36 -8.71
N GLU A 244 -2.75 -2.38 -8.99
CA GLU A 244 -2.66 -1.02 -8.50
C GLU A 244 -4.02 -0.59 -7.94
N ARG A 245 -4.03 0.52 -7.21
CA ARG A 245 -5.28 1.08 -6.69
C ARG A 245 -6.33 1.26 -7.78
N ASP A 246 -5.94 1.90 -8.86
CA ASP A 246 -6.85 2.36 -9.91
C ASP A 246 -6.92 1.42 -11.12
N GLY A 247 -6.18 0.31 -11.10
CA GLY A 247 -6.17 -0.59 -12.25
C GLY A 247 -5.24 -1.79 -12.14
N PHE A 248 -4.87 -2.29 -13.29
CA PHE A 248 -4.02 -3.46 -13.48
C PHE A 248 -2.97 -3.16 -14.54
N ASP A 249 -1.75 -3.58 -14.29
CA ASP A 249 -0.65 -3.45 -15.23
C ASP A 249 -0.38 -4.83 -15.86
N TRP A 250 -0.57 -4.90 -17.15
CA TRP A 250 -0.20 -6.03 -17.99
C TRP A 250 1.12 -5.70 -18.65
N ASP A 251 2.12 -6.53 -18.43
CA ASP A 251 3.44 -6.29 -18.98
C ASP A 251 3.40 -6.27 -20.53
N THR A 252 4.28 -5.49 -21.12
CA THR A 252 4.37 -5.40 -22.58
C THR A 252 5.31 -6.50 -23.09
N LEU A 253 4.85 -7.26 -24.08
CA LEU A 253 5.71 -8.25 -24.73
C LEU A 253 6.91 -7.55 -25.38
N ASP A 254 8.11 -7.98 -25.01
CA ASP A 254 9.33 -7.65 -25.71
C ASP A 254 9.59 -8.75 -26.76
N PRO A 255 9.53 -8.44 -28.07
CA PRO A 255 9.75 -9.42 -29.12
C PRO A 255 11.15 -10.04 -29.11
N ASP A 256 12.11 -9.36 -28.50
CA ASP A 256 13.51 -9.79 -28.42
C ASP A 256 13.81 -10.61 -27.16
N ASP A 257 12.88 -10.64 -26.18
CA ASP A 257 12.99 -11.46 -24.97
C ASP A 257 11.97 -12.60 -25.00
N THR A 258 12.46 -13.81 -25.21
CA THR A 258 11.64 -15.04 -25.20
C THR A 258 11.00 -15.35 -23.85
N TRP A 259 11.40 -14.67 -22.77
CA TRP A 259 10.92 -14.86 -21.42
C TRP A 259 9.97 -13.75 -20.96
N THR A 260 9.61 -12.83 -21.86
CA THR A 260 8.65 -11.78 -21.53
C THR A 260 7.24 -12.35 -21.44
N TYR A 261 6.58 -12.07 -20.34
CA TYR A 261 5.20 -12.49 -20.06
C TYR A 261 4.32 -11.28 -19.82
N ILE A 262 3.14 -11.24 -20.44
CA ILE A 262 2.13 -10.20 -20.23
C ILE A 262 1.59 -10.23 -18.78
N GLY A 263 1.62 -11.39 -18.14
CA GLY A 263 1.14 -11.59 -16.79
C GLY A 263 1.48 -12.99 -16.28
N TYR A 264 0.67 -13.54 -15.38
CA TYR A 264 0.90 -14.84 -14.76
C TYR A 264 -0.20 -15.84 -15.10
N TRP A 265 0.19 -17.07 -15.37
CA TRP A 265 -0.71 -18.20 -15.56
C TRP A 265 -0.57 -19.19 -14.42
N GLY A 266 -1.71 -19.43 -13.70
CA GLY A 266 -1.86 -20.56 -12.79
C GLY A 266 -0.80 -20.71 -11.71
N ASP A 267 -0.24 -19.63 -11.21
CA ASP A 267 0.75 -19.63 -10.14
C ASP A 267 0.06 -19.72 -8.75
N HIS A 268 0.83 -19.59 -7.68
CA HIS A 268 0.36 -19.71 -6.30
C HIS A 268 -0.64 -18.63 -5.87
N GLN A 269 -0.87 -17.59 -6.65
CA GLN A 269 -1.93 -16.61 -6.37
C GLN A 269 -3.32 -17.24 -6.27
N ILE A 270 -3.57 -18.36 -6.95
CA ILE A 270 -4.83 -19.11 -6.82
C ILE A 270 -5.03 -19.67 -5.40
N ILE A 271 -3.95 -19.95 -4.68
CA ILE A 271 -3.99 -20.42 -3.30
C ILE A 271 -4.53 -19.29 -2.41
N TYR A 272 -4.14 -18.05 -2.67
CA TYR A 272 -4.63 -16.90 -1.89
C TYR A 272 -6.08 -16.57 -2.21
N LEU A 273 -6.52 -16.74 -3.46
CA LEU A 273 -7.96 -16.70 -3.78
C LEU A 273 -8.73 -17.76 -2.97
N LEU A 274 -8.25 -19.01 -2.92
CA LEU A 274 -8.86 -20.05 -2.11
C LEU A 274 -8.94 -19.64 -0.63
N LYS A 275 -7.87 -19.07 -0.08
CA LYS A 275 -7.84 -18.58 1.31
C LYS A 275 -8.86 -17.47 1.57
N LEU A 276 -9.02 -16.54 0.64
CA LEU A 276 -10.06 -15.50 0.73
C LEU A 276 -11.47 -16.10 0.65
N LEU A 277 -11.70 -17.09 -0.23
CA LEU A 277 -12.99 -17.79 -0.33
C LEU A 277 -13.30 -18.57 0.97
N GLU A 278 -12.33 -19.29 1.54
CA GLU A 278 -12.45 -19.94 2.84
C GLU A 278 -12.75 -18.94 3.96
N GLY A 279 -12.07 -17.77 3.94
CA GLY A 279 -12.30 -16.67 4.87
C GLY A 279 -13.71 -16.12 4.77
N SER A 280 -14.19 -15.83 3.56
CA SER A 280 -15.56 -15.38 3.33
C SER A 280 -16.60 -16.40 3.82
N HIS A 281 -16.40 -17.68 3.52
CA HIS A 281 -17.29 -18.74 4.03
C HIS A 281 -17.32 -18.78 5.56
N LYS A 282 -16.19 -18.56 6.21
CA LYS A 282 -16.06 -18.59 7.67
C LYS A 282 -16.67 -17.37 8.35
N TYR A 283 -16.39 -16.17 7.85
CA TYR A 283 -16.81 -14.92 8.47
C TYR A 283 -18.20 -14.46 8.00
N HIS A 284 -18.54 -14.73 6.74
CA HIS A 284 -19.78 -14.28 6.09
C HIS A 284 -20.51 -15.45 5.39
N PRO A 285 -21.03 -16.46 6.14
CA PRO A 285 -21.70 -17.62 5.55
C PRO A 285 -22.82 -17.23 4.59
N GLY A 286 -22.75 -17.71 3.35
CA GLY A 286 -23.74 -17.43 2.30
C GLY A 286 -23.55 -16.11 1.55
N LYS A 287 -22.63 -15.24 1.94
CA LYS A 287 -22.39 -13.95 1.28
C LYS A 287 -22.00 -14.12 -0.19
N LEU A 288 -21.01 -14.96 -0.48
CA LEU A 288 -20.60 -15.24 -1.85
C LEU A 288 -21.75 -15.73 -2.72
N LEU A 289 -22.58 -16.63 -2.20
CA LEU A 289 -23.77 -17.12 -2.94
C LEU A 289 -24.71 -15.99 -3.29
N SER A 290 -24.93 -15.04 -2.37
CA SER A 290 -25.78 -13.86 -2.63
C SER A 290 -25.19 -12.91 -3.66
N LEU A 291 -23.86 -12.90 -3.82
CA LEU A 291 -23.15 -12.05 -4.79
C LEU A 291 -23.14 -12.64 -6.20
N LEU A 292 -23.28 -13.97 -6.36
CA LEU A 292 -23.32 -14.63 -7.67
C LEU A 292 -24.47 -14.17 -8.57
N ASN A 293 -25.53 -13.61 -7.99
CA ASN A 293 -26.68 -13.06 -8.72
C ASN A 293 -26.57 -11.54 -8.96
N LYS A 294 -25.42 -10.94 -8.66
CA LYS A 294 -25.18 -9.50 -8.88
C LYS A 294 -24.24 -9.30 -10.07
N ASP A 295 -24.40 -8.19 -10.78
CA ASP A 295 -23.57 -7.79 -11.91
C ASP A 295 -22.26 -7.13 -11.43
N ILE A 296 -21.54 -7.79 -10.50
CA ILE A 296 -20.29 -7.31 -9.93
C ILE A 296 -19.05 -8.06 -10.46
N TYR A 297 -19.27 -9.19 -11.12
CA TYR A 297 -18.19 -9.99 -11.68
C TYR A 297 -18.02 -9.76 -13.17
N THR A 298 -16.77 -9.66 -13.59
CA THR A 298 -16.36 -9.52 -14.99
C THR A 298 -15.03 -10.27 -15.19
N TYR A 299 -14.47 -10.17 -16.37
CA TYR A 299 -13.14 -10.67 -16.66
C TYR A 299 -12.34 -9.64 -17.45
N ALA A 300 -11.03 -9.70 -17.36
CA ALA A 300 -10.15 -8.84 -18.13
C ALA A 300 -10.15 -9.29 -19.59
N ASN A 301 -10.60 -8.41 -20.50
CA ASN A 301 -10.60 -8.67 -21.93
C ASN A 301 -9.34 -8.07 -22.55
N ILE A 302 -8.22 -8.79 -22.45
CA ILE A 302 -6.95 -8.43 -23.06
C ILE A 302 -6.74 -9.21 -24.35
N PRO A 303 -6.00 -8.68 -25.32
CA PRO A 303 -5.78 -9.34 -26.62
C PRO A 303 -4.85 -10.57 -26.54
N TYR A 304 -4.44 -10.96 -25.34
CA TYR A 304 -3.58 -12.11 -25.13
C TYR A 304 -4.40 -13.40 -25.13
N LYS A 305 -3.99 -14.34 -25.96
CA LYS A 305 -4.49 -15.72 -25.95
C LYS A 305 -3.31 -16.66 -25.80
N ILE A 306 -3.43 -17.60 -24.88
CA ILE A 306 -2.47 -18.71 -24.80
C ILE A 306 -2.56 -19.48 -26.10
N LYS A 307 -1.41 -19.66 -26.76
CA LYS A 307 -1.34 -20.48 -27.95
C LYS A 307 -1.70 -21.93 -27.63
N PRO A 308 -2.36 -22.65 -28.56
CA PRO A 308 -2.53 -24.07 -28.42
C PRO A 308 -1.18 -24.77 -28.19
N TYR A 309 -1.19 -25.84 -27.42
CA TYR A 309 0.04 -26.58 -27.08
C TYR A 309 0.88 -26.96 -28.31
N SER A 310 0.20 -27.30 -29.43
CA SER A 310 0.84 -27.59 -30.72
C SER A 310 1.59 -26.42 -31.37
N GLU A 311 1.37 -25.20 -30.90
CA GLU A 311 2.09 -24.01 -31.37
C GLU A 311 3.17 -23.53 -30.40
N ILE A 312 3.20 -24.13 -29.19
CA ILE A 312 4.19 -23.83 -28.13
C ILE A 312 5.40 -24.77 -28.23
N ILE A 313 5.18 -25.99 -28.74
CA ILE A 313 6.22 -26.99 -29.00
C ILE A 313 6.75 -26.81 -30.43
#